data_7197e82d2013c2272c18767b42ed3ce1
#
_entry.id   7197e82d2013c2272c18767b42ed3ce1
#
_cell.length_a   1.000
_cell.length_b   1.000
_cell.length_c   1.000
_cell.angle_alpha   90.00
_cell.angle_beta   90.00
_cell.angle_gamma   90.00
#
_symmetry.space_group_name_H-M   'P 1'
#
loop_
_entity.id
_entity.type
_entity.pdbx_description
1 polymer ?
#
loop_
_entity_poly.entity_id
_entity_poly.type
_entity_poly.pdbx_seq_one_letter_code
_entity_poly.pdbx_strand_id
1 'polypeptide(L)'
;MNPPGRSALEVFRNYRQALANAGFKTLFQCEGKAGCGTLFHQAIYPISKAFTRSQQAQFALSGVTDQYFLSARLAAATGRSVFVSLYVATDKNEAGTYQGANRVMTLLQVVRVRAMQTGQVTVDAAALASGLKRNGHIALYGVYFDTDRARLKPASRAQLAEMAAFLKASPRAKVYVVGHTDDRGTLAHNLDLSRRRAAAVVAALVGRFHIAAGRLSAEGVGPLAPVAANATAAGRARNRRVELVAR
;
A
#
# COMPACT_ATOMS: atom_id res chain seq x y z
N MET A 1 0.32 -30.37 -14.84
CA MET A 1 -0.53 -30.81 -15.97
C MET A 1 -1.84 -31.35 -15.44
N ASN A 2 -2.94 -31.03 -16.10
CA ASN A 2 -4.26 -31.58 -15.74
C ASN A 2 -4.41 -33.02 -16.25
N PRO A 3 -5.38 -33.81 -15.73
CA PRO A 3 -5.70 -35.13 -16.25
C PRO A 3 -6.01 -35.09 -17.76
N PRO A 4 -5.73 -36.16 -18.51
CA PRO A 4 -6.08 -36.24 -19.93
C PRO A 4 -7.58 -36.13 -20.15
N GLY A 5 -8.00 -35.69 -21.33
CA GLY A 5 -9.42 -35.61 -21.74
C GLY A 5 -10.18 -34.37 -21.23
N ARG A 6 -9.52 -33.42 -20.55
CA ARG A 6 -10.11 -32.13 -20.18
C ARG A 6 -9.75 -31.05 -21.18
N SER A 7 -10.70 -30.15 -21.49
CA SER A 7 -10.41 -28.96 -22.30
C SER A 7 -9.88 -27.83 -21.41
N ALA A 8 -9.10 -26.92 -22.02
CA ALA A 8 -8.61 -25.74 -21.31
C ALA A 8 -9.77 -24.85 -20.82
N LEU A 9 -10.84 -24.73 -21.60
CA LEU A 9 -12.03 -23.99 -21.24
C LEU A 9 -12.74 -24.59 -20.00
N GLU A 10 -12.88 -25.92 -19.97
CA GLU A 10 -13.51 -26.60 -18.82
C GLU A 10 -12.71 -26.36 -17.54
N VAL A 11 -11.40 -26.56 -17.59
CA VAL A 11 -10.51 -26.34 -16.45
C VAL A 11 -10.60 -24.88 -16.00
N PHE A 12 -10.52 -23.92 -16.92
CA PHE A 12 -10.61 -22.50 -16.62
C PHE A 12 -11.94 -22.12 -15.95
N ARG A 13 -13.07 -22.61 -16.48
CA ARG A 13 -14.40 -22.34 -15.91
C ARG A 13 -14.55 -22.91 -14.51
N ASN A 14 -14.02 -24.10 -14.24
CA ASN A 14 -14.04 -24.70 -12.90
C ASN A 14 -13.29 -23.86 -11.88
N TYR A 15 -12.07 -23.41 -12.23
CA TYR A 15 -11.31 -22.52 -11.34
C TYR A 15 -12.00 -21.18 -11.14
N ARG A 16 -12.53 -20.58 -12.21
CA ARG A 16 -13.27 -19.32 -12.13
C ARG A 16 -14.47 -19.43 -11.19
N GLN A 17 -15.25 -20.49 -11.30
CA GLN A 17 -16.40 -20.75 -10.44
C GLN A 17 -15.97 -20.96 -8.99
N ALA A 18 -14.92 -21.74 -8.75
CA ALA A 18 -14.39 -21.98 -7.40
C ALA A 18 -13.91 -20.66 -6.74
N LEU A 19 -13.19 -19.81 -7.48
CA LEU A 19 -12.75 -18.50 -7.00
C LEU A 19 -13.95 -17.57 -6.70
N ALA A 20 -14.96 -17.55 -7.57
CA ALA A 20 -16.18 -16.78 -7.35
C ALA A 20 -16.92 -17.24 -6.07
N ASN A 21 -17.09 -18.56 -5.90
CA ASN A 21 -17.72 -19.14 -4.72
C ASN A 21 -16.93 -18.84 -3.41
N ALA A 22 -15.60 -18.73 -3.52
CA ALA A 22 -14.73 -18.32 -2.42
C ALA A 22 -14.71 -16.80 -2.16
N GLY A 23 -15.51 -16.02 -2.90
CA GLY A 23 -15.67 -14.57 -2.71
C GLY A 23 -14.60 -13.71 -3.40
N PHE A 24 -13.79 -14.28 -4.30
CA PHE A 24 -12.86 -13.51 -5.11
C PHE A 24 -13.59 -12.64 -6.13
N LYS A 25 -13.17 -11.39 -6.25
CA LYS A 25 -13.63 -10.48 -7.30
C LYS A 25 -12.62 -10.50 -8.46
N THR A 26 -13.10 -10.77 -9.67
CA THR A 26 -12.28 -10.72 -10.89
C THR A 26 -11.81 -9.28 -11.11
N LEU A 27 -10.51 -9.12 -11.36
CA LEU A 27 -9.87 -7.84 -11.71
C LEU A 27 -9.68 -7.73 -13.22
N PHE A 28 -9.28 -8.84 -13.84
CA PHE A 28 -9.07 -8.93 -15.29
C PHE A 28 -9.31 -10.36 -15.74
N GLN A 29 -9.84 -10.53 -16.95
CA GLN A 29 -10.01 -11.83 -17.61
C GLN A 29 -9.85 -11.65 -19.12
N CYS A 30 -9.21 -12.63 -19.76
CA CYS A 30 -9.19 -12.72 -21.22
C CYS A 30 -9.25 -14.17 -21.69
N GLU A 31 -9.73 -14.39 -22.92
CA GLU A 31 -9.94 -15.70 -23.52
C GLU A 31 -9.43 -15.71 -24.97
N GLY A 32 -8.72 -16.77 -25.34
CA GLY A 32 -8.21 -17.00 -26.69
C GLY A 32 -7.21 -15.96 -27.17
N LYS A 33 -6.82 -16.08 -28.44
CA LYS A 33 -5.89 -15.13 -29.09
C LYS A 33 -6.51 -13.75 -29.29
N ALA A 34 -7.79 -13.67 -29.58
CA ALA A 34 -8.49 -12.41 -29.82
C ALA A 34 -8.59 -11.57 -28.54
N GLY A 35 -8.86 -12.19 -27.40
CA GLY A 35 -9.03 -11.49 -26.13
C GLY A 35 -7.73 -11.24 -25.38
N CYS A 36 -6.80 -12.23 -25.32
CA CYS A 36 -5.55 -12.11 -24.60
C CYS A 36 -4.39 -11.56 -25.45
N GLY A 37 -4.51 -11.61 -26.77
CA GLY A 37 -3.40 -11.31 -27.69
C GLY A 37 -2.58 -12.56 -28.05
N THR A 38 -2.01 -12.54 -29.24
CA THR A 38 -1.30 -13.70 -29.84
C THR A 38 -0.06 -14.08 -29.03
N LEU A 39 0.61 -13.11 -28.43
CA LEU A 39 1.88 -13.29 -27.72
C LEU A 39 1.72 -13.29 -26.18
N PHE A 40 0.51 -13.40 -25.66
CA PHE A 40 0.27 -13.35 -24.22
C PHE A 40 1.04 -14.42 -23.44
N HIS A 41 1.18 -15.64 -24.00
CA HIS A 41 2.00 -16.70 -23.41
C HIS A 41 3.45 -16.29 -23.21
N GLN A 42 4.01 -15.40 -24.05
CA GLN A 42 5.38 -14.90 -23.89
C GLN A 42 5.53 -13.99 -22.67
N ALA A 43 4.47 -13.31 -22.25
CA ALA A 43 4.47 -12.57 -20.99
C ALA A 43 4.38 -13.51 -19.78
N ILE A 44 3.70 -14.66 -19.92
CA ILE A 44 3.56 -15.65 -18.84
C ILE A 44 4.80 -16.52 -18.68
N TYR A 45 5.51 -16.84 -19.76
CA TYR A 45 6.69 -17.71 -19.75
C TYR A 45 7.83 -17.24 -18.82
N PRO A 46 8.28 -15.97 -18.82
CA PRO A 46 9.28 -15.49 -17.88
C PRO A 46 8.84 -15.61 -16.42
N ILE A 47 7.54 -15.41 -16.16
CA ILE A 47 6.96 -15.55 -14.81
C ILE A 47 7.07 -17.01 -14.37
N SER A 48 6.77 -17.98 -15.25
CA SER A 48 6.89 -19.40 -14.92
C SER A 48 8.32 -19.80 -14.55
N LYS A 49 9.33 -19.25 -15.21
CA LYS A 49 10.77 -19.48 -14.89
C LYS A 49 11.16 -19.05 -13.49
N ALA A 50 10.54 -17.99 -12.97
CA ALA A 50 10.82 -17.50 -11.62
C ALA A 50 10.28 -18.45 -10.53
N PHE A 51 9.26 -19.27 -10.84
CA PHE A 51 8.57 -20.10 -9.85
C PHE A 51 8.78 -21.60 -10.03
N THR A 52 9.37 -22.06 -11.14
CA THR A 52 9.64 -23.47 -11.36
C THR A 52 11.04 -23.70 -11.96
N ARG A 53 11.76 -24.66 -11.40
CA ARG A 53 13.04 -25.16 -11.95
C ARG A 53 12.84 -26.31 -12.93
N SER A 54 11.60 -26.80 -13.11
CA SER A 54 11.29 -27.88 -14.02
C SER A 54 11.32 -27.37 -15.47
N GLN A 55 12.24 -27.87 -16.28
CA GLN A 55 12.30 -27.62 -17.71
C GLN A 55 10.98 -28.01 -18.40
N GLN A 56 10.38 -29.12 -18.00
CA GLN A 56 9.09 -29.58 -18.55
C GLN A 56 7.98 -28.55 -18.33
N ALA A 57 7.87 -27.96 -17.13
CA ALA A 57 6.89 -26.94 -16.85
C ALA A 57 7.17 -25.63 -17.62
N GLN A 58 8.43 -25.32 -17.91
CA GLN A 58 8.81 -24.16 -18.73
C GLN A 58 8.47 -24.41 -20.20
N PHE A 59 8.77 -25.58 -20.74
CA PHE A 59 8.43 -25.96 -22.12
C PHE A 59 6.92 -25.95 -22.36
N ALA A 60 6.13 -26.42 -21.40
CA ALA A 60 4.68 -26.48 -21.49
C ALA A 60 3.98 -25.14 -21.74
N LEU A 61 4.66 -24.03 -21.45
CA LEU A 61 4.12 -22.67 -21.63
C LEU A 61 4.74 -21.91 -22.80
N SER A 62 5.65 -22.53 -23.55
CA SER A 62 6.34 -21.88 -24.68
C SER A 62 5.60 -21.97 -26.00
N GLY A 63 4.74 -22.98 -26.19
CA GLY A 63 3.94 -23.16 -27.40
C GLY A 63 2.53 -23.59 -27.03
N VAL A 64 1.60 -22.65 -26.95
CA VAL A 64 0.26 -22.89 -26.42
C VAL A 64 -0.85 -22.46 -27.35
N THR A 65 -2.00 -23.15 -27.24
CA THR A 65 -3.27 -22.75 -27.83
C THR A 65 -4.35 -22.67 -26.78
N ASP A 66 -5.54 -22.19 -27.14
CA ASP A 66 -6.72 -22.14 -26.26
C ASP A 66 -6.42 -21.51 -24.90
N GLN A 67 -5.74 -20.39 -24.92
CA GLN A 67 -5.29 -19.72 -23.71
C GLN A 67 -6.40 -18.94 -23.02
N TYR A 68 -6.43 -19.03 -21.70
CA TYR A 68 -7.35 -18.35 -20.79
C TYR A 68 -6.58 -17.76 -19.63
N PHE A 69 -6.90 -16.54 -19.27
CA PHE A 69 -6.28 -15.87 -18.13
C PHE A 69 -7.33 -15.19 -17.25
N LEU A 70 -7.10 -15.23 -15.94
CA LEU A 70 -7.88 -14.53 -14.94
C LEU A 70 -6.96 -14.01 -13.84
N SER A 71 -7.13 -12.76 -13.46
CA SER A 71 -6.65 -12.26 -12.18
C SER A 71 -7.82 -11.91 -11.28
N ALA A 72 -7.72 -12.25 -10.00
CA ALA A 72 -8.77 -12.01 -9.03
C ALA A 72 -8.20 -11.61 -7.66
N ARG A 73 -9.02 -10.92 -6.87
CA ARG A 73 -8.68 -10.46 -5.52
C ARG A 73 -9.74 -10.87 -4.52
N LEU A 74 -9.31 -11.39 -3.39
CA LEU A 74 -10.10 -11.52 -2.18
C LEU A 74 -9.63 -10.48 -1.17
N ALA A 75 -10.51 -9.57 -0.78
CA ALA A 75 -10.25 -8.59 0.28
C ALA A 75 -10.70 -9.19 1.62
N ALA A 76 -9.79 -9.32 2.57
CA ALA A 76 -10.14 -9.75 3.92
C ALA A 76 -10.43 -8.53 4.82
N ALA A 77 -11.34 -8.69 5.76
CA ALA A 77 -11.73 -7.66 6.73
C ALA A 77 -10.55 -7.13 7.59
N THR A 78 -9.47 -7.90 7.71
CA THR A 78 -8.25 -7.57 8.46
C THR A 78 -7.23 -6.73 7.69
N GLY A 79 -7.62 -6.14 6.54
CA GLY A 79 -6.71 -5.37 5.67
C GLY A 79 -5.73 -6.23 4.87
N ARG A 80 -5.83 -7.56 4.95
CA ARG A 80 -5.08 -8.49 4.10
C ARG A 80 -5.80 -8.66 2.77
N SER A 81 -5.06 -8.85 1.69
CA SER A 81 -5.63 -9.20 0.39
C SER A 81 -4.92 -10.43 -0.15
N VAL A 82 -5.69 -11.29 -0.78
CA VAL A 82 -5.15 -12.41 -1.54
C VAL A 82 -5.41 -12.12 -3.01
N PHE A 83 -4.37 -12.16 -3.80
CA PHE A 83 -4.45 -12.06 -5.26
C PHE A 83 -4.18 -13.42 -5.87
N VAL A 84 -4.92 -13.73 -6.90
CA VAL A 84 -4.76 -14.96 -7.69
C VAL A 84 -4.53 -14.57 -9.12
N SER A 85 -3.54 -15.20 -9.75
CA SER A 85 -3.32 -15.21 -11.20
C SER A 85 -3.46 -16.65 -11.68
N LEU A 86 -4.39 -16.88 -12.58
CA LEU A 86 -4.67 -18.17 -13.18
C LEU A 86 -4.45 -18.08 -14.69
N TYR A 87 -3.57 -18.92 -15.22
CA TYR A 87 -3.37 -19.11 -16.64
C TYR A 87 -3.63 -20.59 -16.99
N VAL A 88 -4.48 -20.83 -17.96
CA VAL A 88 -4.81 -22.16 -18.45
C VAL A 88 -4.66 -22.17 -19.96
N ALA A 89 -3.95 -23.14 -20.51
CA ALA A 89 -3.76 -23.27 -21.94
C ALA A 89 -3.55 -24.74 -22.34
N THR A 90 -3.76 -25.05 -23.62
CA THR A 90 -3.38 -26.34 -24.20
C THR A 90 -1.94 -26.25 -24.72
N ASP A 91 -1.10 -27.15 -24.26
CA ASP A 91 0.30 -27.26 -24.70
C ASP A 91 0.33 -27.96 -26.09
N LYS A 92 1.10 -27.35 -27.00
CA LYS A 92 1.30 -27.88 -28.38
C LYS A 92 2.76 -28.25 -28.63
N ASN A 93 3.61 -28.26 -27.63
CA ASN A 93 4.99 -28.68 -27.82
C ASN A 93 5.10 -30.20 -28.00
N GLU A 94 5.69 -30.60 -29.09
CA GLU A 94 5.97 -32.00 -29.46
C GLU A 94 7.46 -32.34 -29.39
N ALA A 95 8.25 -31.65 -28.57
CA ALA A 95 9.70 -31.80 -28.56
C ALA A 95 10.15 -33.09 -27.84
N GLY A 96 10.66 -34.04 -28.57
CA GLY A 96 11.42 -35.20 -28.09
C GLY A 96 10.61 -36.10 -27.13
N THR A 97 11.20 -36.42 -25.98
CA THR A 97 10.60 -37.27 -24.93
C THR A 97 9.55 -36.58 -24.06
N TYR A 98 9.17 -35.36 -24.41
CA TYR A 98 8.21 -34.57 -23.64
C TYR A 98 6.77 -35.14 -23.78
N GLN A 99 6.18 -35.57 -22.66
CA GLN A 99 4.85 -36.21 -22.64
C GLN A 99 3.69 -35.22 -22.42
N GLY A 100 3.89 -33.95 -22.69
CA GLY A 100 2.90 -32.89 -22.42
C GLY A 100 2.08 -32.42 -23.62
N ALA A 101 2.40 -32.88 -24.83
CA ALA A 101 1.71 -32.50 -26.07
C ALA A 101 0.20 -32.72 -25.98
N ASN A 102 -0.57 -31.70 -26.40
CA ASN A 102 -2.05 -31.71 -26.35
C ASN A 102 -2.66 -31.83 -24.94
N ARG A 103 -1.88 -31.59 -23.88
CA ARG A 103 -2.36 -31.56 -22.48
C ARG A 103 -2.70 -30.16 -22.05
N VAL A 104 -3.70 -30.05 -21.19
CA VAL A 104 -4.05 -28.78 -20.55
C VAL A 104 -3.06 -28.47 -19.43
N MET A 105 -2.47 -27.30 -19.50
CA MET A 105 -1.55 -26.75 -18.50
C MET A 105 -2.25 -25.70 -17.67
N THR A 106 -1.98 -25.69 -16.37
CA THR A 106 -2.46 -24.65 -15.46
C THR A 106 -1.29 -24.06 -14.68
N LEU A 107 -1.14 -22.76 -14.75
CA LEU A 107 -0.28 -21.99 -13.86
C LEU A 107 -1.17 -21.18 -12.90
N LEU A 108 -1.12 -21.54 -11.63
CA LEU A 108 -1.84 -20.86 -10.57
C LEU A 108 -0.83 -20.19 -9.63
N GLN A 109 -0.94 -18.88 -9.50
CA GLN A 109 -0.14 -18.10 -8.57
C GLN A 109 -1.04 -17.47 -7.52
N VAL A 110 -0.65 -17.58 -6.26
CA VAL A 110 -1.38 -17.01 -5.13
C VAL A 110 -0.45 -16.09 -4.35
N VAL A 111 -0.77 -14.80 -4.33
CA VAL A 111 0.00 -13.79 -3.60
C VAL A 111 -0.82 -13.26 -2.43
N ARG A 112 -0.30 -13.45 -1.23
CA ARG A 112 -0.89 -12.87 -0.01
C ARG A 112 -0.18 -11.57 0.31
N VAL A 113 -0.92 -10.47 0.24
CA VAL A 113 -0.42 -9.15 0.58
C VAL A 113 -0.95 -8.78 1.97
N ARG A 114 -0.05 -8.47 2.88
CA ARG A 114 -0.44 -7.81 4.14
C ARG A 114 -0.74 -6.35 3.83
N ALA A 115 -1.71 -5.76 4.53
CA ALA A 115 -1.86 -4.32 4.50
C ALA A 115 -0.52 -3.69 4.85
N MET A 116 -0.10 -2.71 4.04
CA MET A 116 1.08 -1.93 4.34
C MET A 116 0.87 -1.31 5.72
N GLN A 117 1.76 -1.62 6.66
CA GLN A 117 1.77 -0.94 7.94
C GLN A 117 2.21 0.50 7.67
N THR A 118 1.24 1.38 7.48
CA THR A 118 1.48 2.82 7.45
C THR A 118 1.76 3.26 8.88
N GLY A 119 2.68 4.21 9.07
CA GLY A 119 3.03 4.70 10.40
C GLY A 119 4.26 4.05 11.03
N GLN A 120 5.05 3.34 10.23
CA GLN A 120 6.32 2.73 10.70
C GLN A 120 7.49 3.73 10.73
N VAL A 121 7.36 4.86 10.05
CA VAL A 121 8.37 5.92 10.11
C VAL A 121 7.98 6.86 11.25
N THR A 122 8.45 6.56 12.45
CA THR A 122 8.40 7.48 13.60
C THR A 122 9.74 8.16 13.75
N VAL A 123 9.70 9.44 14.06
CA VAL A 123 10.87 10.17 14.53
C VAL A 123 10.97 9.91 16.02
N ASP A 124 12.03 9.25 16.46
CA ASP A 124 12.24 8.92 17.87
C ASP A 124 12.54 10.15 18.73
N ALA A 125 12.46 10.00 20.06
CA ALA A 125 12.66 11.10 21.02
C ALA A 125 14.05 11.74 20.90
N ALA A 126 15.09 11.00 20.59
CA ALA A 126 16.44 11.51 20.42
C ALA A 126 16.58 12.33 19.13
N ALA A 127 16.00 11.86 18.02
CA ALA A 127 15.94 12.59 16.76
C ALA A 127 15.11 13.88 16.90
N LEU A 128 14.01 13.85 17.67
CA LEU A 128 13.23 15.05 18.01
C LEU A 128 14.07 16.09 18.73
N ALA A 129 14.78 15.71 19.77
CA ALA A 129 15.66 16.60 20.54
C ALA A 129 16.77 17.20 19.65
N SER A 130 17.41 16.35 18.84
CA SER A 130 18.49 16.75 17.93
C SER A 130 17.97 17.68 16.81
N GLY A 131 16.82 17.38 16.21
CA GLY A 131 16.22 18.19 15.14
C GLY A 131 15.83 19.58 15.63
N LEU A 132 15.16 19.65 16.78
CA LEU A 132 14.79 20.94 17.41
C LEU A 132 16.03 21.77 17.79
N LYS A 133 17.07 21.14 18.32
CA LYS A 133 18.31 21.85 18.68
C LYS A 133 19.05 22.40 17.46
N ARG A 134 19.12 21.64 16.37
CA ARG A 134 19.89 22.05 15.17
C ARG A 134 19.13 23.00 14.26
N ASN A 135 17.85 22.75 14.06
CA ASN A 135 17.06 23.40 13.00
C ASN A 135 15.95 24.31 13.56
N GLY A 136 15.70 24.27 14.88
CA GLY A 136 14.56 24.93 15.49
C GLY A 136 13.21 24.25 15.25
N HIS A 137 13.14 23.31 14.30
CA HIS A 137 11.93 22.56 13.97
C HIS A 137 12.23 21.15 13.46
N ILE A 138 11.20 20.29 13.45
CA ILE A 138 11.28 18.95 12.89
C ILE A 138 9.92 18.48 12.36
N ALA A 139 9.90 17.97 11.13
CA ALA A 139 8.71 17.45 10.48
C ALA A 139 8.38 16.03 10.94
N LEU A 140 7.09 15.75 11.20
CA LEU A 140 6.55 14.50 11.70
C LEU A 140 5.57 13.94 10.69
N TYR A 141 6.00 12.92 9.96
CA TYR A 141 5.17 12.23 8.95
C TYR A 141 4.37 11.07 9.55
N GLY A 142 4.63 10.69 10.81
CA GLY A 142 3.92 9.63 11.52
C GLY A 142 2.60 10.08 12.20
N VAL A 143 2.13 11.30 11.96
CA VAL A 143 0.86 11.83 12.48
C VAL A 143 -0.18 11.80 11.35
N TYR A 144 -1.22 10.98 11.49
CA TYR A 144 -2.21 10.72 10.46
C TYR A 144 -3.60 11.20 10.89
N PHE A 145 -4.34 11.76 9.93
CA PHE A 145 -5.72 12.21 10.10
C PHE A 145 -6.64 11.54 9.07
N ASP A 146 -7.93 11.56 9.35
CA ASP A 146 -8.94 11.27 8.33
C ASP A 146 -8.96 12.38 7.27
N THR A 147 -9.37 12.02 6.06
CA THR A 147 -9.47 12.98 4.95
C THR A 147 -10.37 14.14 5.34
N ASP A 148 -9.88 15.36 5.16
CA ASP A 148 -10.58 16.62 5.48
C ASP A 148 -11.10 16.72 6.93
N ARG A 149 -10.45 16.01 7.87
CA ARG A 149 -10.83 16.01 9.30
C ARG A 149 -9.59 16.21 10.18
N ALA A 150 -9.83 16.65 11.43
CA ALA A 150 -8.82 16.75 12.46
C ALA A 150 -8.79 15.53 13.40
N ARG A 151 -9.52 14.46 13.06
CA ARG A 151 -9.54 13.23 13.85
C ARG A 151 -8.24 12.46 13.65
N LEU A 152 -7.48 12.25 14.72
CA LEU A 152 -6.27 11.42 14.72
C LEU A 152 -6.61 9.95 14.46
N LYS A 153 -5.87 9.33 13.54
CA LYS A 153 -5.95 7.88 13.31
C LYS A 153 -5.17 7.10 14.37
N PRO A 154 -5.57 5.87 14.69
CA PRO A 154 -4.85 5.01 15.64
C PRO A 154 -3.36 4.82 15.30
N ALA A 155 -3.01 4.84 14.00
CA ALA A 155 -1.63 4.74 13.51
C ALA A 155 -0.72 5.88 14.00
N SER A 156 -1.27 7.03 14.42
CA SER A 156 -0.50 8.16 14.98
C SER A 156 0.05 7.88 16.38
N ARG A 157 -0.44 6.83 17.07
CA ARG A 157 -0.12 6.60 18.48
C ARG A 157 1.38 6.43 18.74
N ALA A 158 2.10 5.76 17.84
CA ALA A 158 3.53 5.55 17.96
C ALA A 158 4.29 6.90 17.94
N GLN A 159 3.99 7.77 16.95
CA GLN A 159 4.63 9.10 16.86
C GLN A 159 4.29 9.99 18.05
N LEU A 160 3.03 9.95 18.52
CA LEU A 160 2.63 10.72 19.71
C LEU A 160 3.36 10.24 20.97
N ALA A 161 3.65 8.95 21.10
CA ALA A 161 4.43 8.39 22.20
C ALA A 161 5.87 8.90 22.18
N GLU A 162 6.53 8.95 21.01
CA GLU A 162 7.88 9.51 20.86
C GLU A 162 7.92 11.00 21.18
N MET A 163 6.93 11.78 20.74
CA MET A 163 6.79 13.20 21.12
C MET A 163 6.66 13.36 22.62
N ALA A 164 5.85 12.52 23.26
CA ALA A 164 5.68 12.56 24.71
C ALA A 164 6.96 12.14 25.47
N ALA A 165 7.68 11.12 24.96
CA ALA A 165 8.96 10.69 25.52
C ALA A 165 10.00 11.81 25.47
N PHE A 166 10.14 12.48 24.32
CA PHE A 166 10.99 13.68 24.18
C PHE A 166 10.61 14.77 25.18
N LEU A 167 9.32 15.11 25.26
CA LEU A 167 8.86 16.17 26.18
C LEU A 167 9.05 15.82 27.66
N LYS A 168 8.91 14.54 28.04
CA LYS A 168 9.19 14.06 29.38
C LYS A 168 10.68 14.10 29.71
N ALA A 169 11.54 13.71 28.79
CA ALA A 169 12.99 13.76 28.92
C ALA A 169 13.54 15.22 28.94
N SER A 170 12.76 16.17 28.42
CA SER A 170 13.12 17.58 28.34
C SER A 170 12.11 18.48 29.09
N PRO A 171 12.07 18.51 30.43
CA PRO A 171 10.99 19.14 31.20
C PRO A 171 10.84 20.66 30.95
N ARG A 172 11.91 21.35 30.60
CA ARG A 172 11.90 22.79 30.28
C ARG A 172 11.53 23.12 28.84
N ALA A 173 11.52 22.14 27.94
CA ALA A 173 11.18 22.37 26.54
C ALA A 173 9.72 22.80 26.40
N LYS A 174 9.50 23.87 25.66
CA LYS A 174 8.20 24.35 25.19
C LYS A 174 8.21 24.29 23.67
N VAL A 175 7.11 23.88 23.05
CA VAL A 175 7.04 23.71 21.61
C VAL A 175 5.72 24.21 21.04
N TYR A 176 5.77 24.69 19.81
CA TYR A 176 4.60 24.81 18.96
C TYR A 176 4.40 23.47 18.23
N VAL A 177 3.16 23.02 18.14
CA VAL A 177 2.72 21.95 17.24
C VAL A 177 2.10 22.64 16.04
N VAL A 178 2.73 22.57 14.86
CA VAL A 178 2.32 23.29 13.66
C VAL A 178 1.75 22.34 12.65
N GLY A 179 0.50 22.55 12.25
CA GLY A 179 -0.18 21.78 11.21
C GLY A 179 0.04 22.40 9.83
N HIS A 180 0.23 21.54 8.81
CA HIS A 180 0.38 21.91 7.41
C HIS A 180 -0.62 21.14 6.54
N THR A 181 -1.00 21.72 5.39
CA THR A 181 -1.80 21.08 4.34
C THR A 181 -1.07 21.12 3.01
N ASP A 182 -1.60 20.42 2.03
CA ASP A 182 -1.34 20.70 0.63
C ASP A 182 -2.18 21.91 0.16
N ASP A 183 -2.10 22.24 -1.11
CA ASP A 183 -2.77 23.40 -1.74
C ASP A 183 -4.20 23.11 -2.22
N ARG A 184 -4.75 21.94 -1.95
CA ARG A 184 -6.13 21.60 -2.35
C ARG A 184 -7.14 22.25 -1.43
N GLY A 185 -8.15 22.91 -2.04
CA GLY A 185 -9.17 23.68 -1.32
C GLY A 185 -8.80 25.15 -1.15
N THR A 186 -9.62 25.89 -0.40
CA THR A 186 -9.39 27.32 -0.15
C THR A 186 -8.33 27.53 0.93
N LEU A 187 -7.65 28.67 0.87
CA LEU A 187 -6.66 29.05 1.88
C LEU A 187 -7.27 29.10 3.29
N ALA A 188 -8.45 29.75 3.43
CA ALA A 188 -9.14 29.87 4.71
C ALA A 188 -9.47 28.49 5.33
N HIS A 189 -10.02 27.57 4.53
CA HIS A 189 -10.30 26.20 4.96
C HIS A 189 -9.03 25.47 5.42
N ASN A 190 -7.95 25.57 4.65
CA ASN A 190 -6.69 24.90 4.96
C ASN A 190 -5.99 25.48 6.22
N LEU A 191 -6.08 26.77 6.44
CA LEU A 191 -5.59 27.39 7.67
C LEU A 191 -6.36 26.89 8.90
N ASP A 192 -7.68 26.86 8.83
CA ASP A 192 -8.53 26.33 9.92
C ASP A 192 -8.29 24.82 10.14
N LEU A 193 -8.27 24.00 9.08
CA LEU A 193 -8.04 22.57 9.17
C LEU A 193 -6.68 22.25 9.79
N SER A 194 -5.63 22.93 9.37
CA SER A 194 -4.27 22.74 9.90
C SER A 194 -4.20 23.10 11.39
N ARG A 195 -4.84 24.19 11.82
CA ARG A 195 -4.92 24.58 13.23
C ARG A 195 -5.69 23.56 14.07
N ARG A 196 -6.86 23.08 13.57
CA ARG A 196 -7.62 22.03 14.27
C ARG A 196 -6.85 20.72 14.38
N ARG A 197 -6.06 20.35 13.39
CA ARG A 197 -5.18 19.16 13.42
C ARG A 197 -4.09 19.30 14.47
N ALA A 198 -3.42 20.45 14.53
CA ALA A 198 -2.44 20.75 15.57
C ALA A 198 -3.07 20.70 16.97
N ALA A 199 -4.25 21.29 17.14
CA ALA A 199 -5.01 21.24 18.39
C ALA A 199 -5.35 19.81 18.83
N ALA A 200 -5.73 18.93 17.89
CA ALA A 200 -5.99 17.52 18.18
C ALA A 200 -4.73 16.77 18.66
N VAL A 201 -3.55 17.10 18.12
CA VAL A 201 -2.26 16.56 18.59
C VAL A 201 -1.97 17.05 20.02
N VAL A 202 -2.10 18.33 20.27
CA VAL A 202 -1.91 18.92 21.62
C VAL A 202 -2.87 18.28 22.63
N ALA A 203 -4.16 18.17 22.28
CA ALA A 203 -5.15 17.52 23.14
C ALA A 203 -4.79 16.04 23.45
N ALA A 204 -4.25 15.32 22.48
CA ALA A 204 -3.79 13.95 22.70
C ALA A 204 -2.55 13.89 23.61
N LEU A 205 -1.58 14.77 23.44
CA LEU A 205 -0.38 14.84 24.30
C LEU A 205 -0.75 15.19 25.75
N VAL A 206 -1.67 16.13 25.94
CA VAL A 206 -2.14 16.51 27.29
C VAL A 206 -2.98 15.40 27.91
N GLY A 207 -4.03 14.93 27.22
CA GLY A 207 -5.01 14.04 27.81
C GLY A 207 -4.55 12.60 27.96
N ARG A 208 -3.75 12.08 26.98
CA ARG A 208 -3.32 10.67 26.97
C ARG A 208 -1.91 10.47 27.53
N PHE A 209 -1.02 11.44 27.35
CA PHE A 209 0.38 11.32 27.72
C PHE A 209 0.77 12.22 28.92
N HIS A 210 -0.18 13.01 29.43
CA HIS A 210 -0.03 13.87 30.62
C HIS A 210 1.09 14.90 30.48
N ILE A 211 1.25 15.46 29.27
CA ILE A 211 2.16 16.61 29.09
C ILE A 211 1.45 17.90 29.55
N ALA A 212 2.12 18.71 30.32
CA ALA A 212 1.56 19.96 30.82
C ALA A 212 1.16 20.90 29.68
N ALA A 213 -0.11 21.34 29.65
CA ALA A 213 -0.69 22.14 28.55
C ALA A 213 0.10 23.44 28.28
N GLY A 214 0.63 24.13 29.31
CA GLY A 214 1.43 25.36 29.16
C GLY A 214 2.75 25.17 28.39
N ARG A 215 3.14 23.96 28.09
CA ARG A 215 4.32 23.63 27.28
C ARG A 215 4.04 23.51 25.80
N LEU A 216 2.77 23.46 25.39
CA LEU A 216 2.32 23.17 24.06
C LEU A 216 1.47 24.31 23.52
N SER A 217 1.70 24.74 22.29
CA SER A 217 0.82 25.65 21.56
C SER A 217 0.46 25.03 20.21
N ALA A 218 -0.80 25.13 19.80
CA ALA A 218 -1.28 24.59 18.53
C ALA A 218 -1.42 25.70 17.50
N GLU A 219 -0.72 25.58 16.40
CA GLU A 219 -0.75 26.55 15.30
C GLU A 219 -1.04 25.84 13.94
N GLY A 220 -1.54 26.60 12.97
CA GLY A 220 -1.81 26.10 11.65
C GLY A 220 -1.43 27.11 10.59
N VAL A 221 -0.61 26.69 9.63
CA VAL A 221 -0.13 27.53 8.53
C VAL A 221 -0.71 27.12 7.17
N GLY A 222 -1.59 26.11 7.15
CA GLY A 222 -2.19 25.65 5.91
C GLY A 222 -1.14 25.25 4.85
N PRO A 223 -1.29 25.73 3.59
CA PRO A 223 -0.37 25.43 2.49
C PRO A 223 0.79 26.44 2.38
N LEU A 224 0.92 27.39 3.30
CA LEU A 224 1.82 28.55 3.15
C LEU A 224 3.32 28.23 3.34
N ALA A 225 3.64 27.03 3.88
CA ALA A 225 5.02 26.57 4.06
C ALA A 225 5.23 25.19 3.42
N PRO A 226 5.23 25.10 2.08
CA PRO A 226 5.41 23.83 1.40
C PRO A 226 6.88 23.37 1.48
N VAL A 227 7.10 22.06 1.68
CA VAL A 227 8.42 21.41 1.62
C VAL A 227 8.63 20.63 0.32
N ALA A 228 7.61 20.59 -0.54
CA ALA A 228 7.66 19.99 -1.87
C ALA A 228 6.62 20.63 -2.78
N ALA A 229 6.81 20.49 -4.10
CA ALA A 229 5.86 21.00 -5.09
C ALA A 229 4.49 20.30 -4.97
N ASN A 230 3.39 21.05 -4.93
CA ASN A 230 2.02 20.53 -4.85
C ASN A 230 1.51 19.91 -6.17
N ALA A 231 2.23 20.06 -7.27
CA ALA A 231 1.88 19.52 -8.57
C ALA A 231 1.77 17.99 -8.56
N THR A 232 2.57 17.31 -7.76
CA THR A 232 2.60 15.84 -7.68
C THR A 232 1.87 15.30 -6.45
N ALA A 233 1.33 14.08 -6.54
CA ALA A 233 0.73 13.40 -5.39
C ALA A 233 1.75 13.18 -4.25
N ALA A 234 2.98 12.85 -4.59
CA ALA A 234 4.08 12.66 -3.64
C ALA A 234 4.45 13.97 -2.92
N GLY A 235 4.52 15.09 -3.66
CA GLY A 235 4.79 16.40 -3.08
C GLY A 235 3.68 16.85 -2.13
N ARG A 236 2.42 16.71 -2.53
CA ARG A 236 1.27 16.98 -1.64
C ARG A 236 1.30 16.13 -0.39
N ALA A 237 1.67 14.84 -0.49
CA ALA A 237 1.79 13.98 0.68
C ALA A 237 2.85 14.47 1.67
N ARG A 238 3.96 15.02 1.19
CA ARG A 238 5.00 15.64 2.04
C ARG A 238 4.54 16.94 2.67
N ASN A 239 3.69 17.71 2.01
CA ASN A 239 3.15 18.96 2.54
C ASN A 239 2.12 18.71 3.66
N ARG A 240 1.33 17.63 3.60
CA ARG A 240 0.40 17.22 4.66
C ARG A 240 1.15 16.62 5.84
N ARG A 241 1.68 17.47 6.73
CA ARG A 241 2.50 17.06 7.87
C ARG A 241 2.16 17.86 9.13
N VAL A 242 2.71 17.41 10.23
CA VAL A 242 2.79 18.17 11.49
C VAL A 242 4.27 18.44 11.77
N GLU A 243 4.59 19.61 12.29
CA GLU A 243 5.92 19.93 12.77
C GLU A 243 5.91 20.23 14.27
N LEU A 244 6.99 19.86 14.97
CA LEU A 244 7.36 20.48 16.23
C LEU A 244 8.31 21.63 15.95
N VAL A 245 8.04 22.78 16.54
CA VAL A 245 8.89 23.98 16.46
C VAL A 245 9.27 24.38 17.88
N ALA A 246 10.53 24.69 18.11
CA ALA A 246 11.02 25.16 19.40
C ALA A 246 10.39 26.54 19.75
N ARG A 247 10.02 26.71 21.04
CA ARG A 247 9.42 27.93 21.54
C ARG A 247 10.32 28.58 22.57
#